data_7c9ba389767f49052183202bbd31ae68
#
_entry.id   7c9ba389767f49052183202bbd31ae68
#
_cell.length_a   1.000
_cell.length_b   1.000
_cell.length_c   1.000
_cell.angle_alpha   90.00
_cell.angle_beta   90.00
_cell.angle_gamma   90.00
#
_symmetry.space_group_name_H-M   'P 1'
#
loop_
_entity.id
_entity.type
_entity.pdbx_description
1 polymer ?
#
loop_
_entity_poly.entity_id
_entity_poly.type
_entity_poly.pdbx_seq_one_letter_code
_entity_poly.pdbx_strand_id
1 'polypeptide(L)' 'MEVILIKDVENLGYANDIVNVKPGYANNYLIPQGFAKAATAAAKKVLAENLRQRAHKDA' A
#
# COMPACT_ATOMS: atom_id res chain seq x y z
N MET A 1 -12.56 -1.60 0.76
CA MET A 1 -11.40 -1.97 1.59
C MET A 1 -10.18 -1.22 1.12
N GLU A 2 -9.46 -0.62 2.02
CA GLU A 2 -8.22 0.07 1.69
C GLU A 2 -7.04 -0.88 1.78
N VAL A 3 -6.15 -0.79 0.82
CA VAL A 3 -4.93 -1.59 0.80
C VAL A 3 -3.73 -0.70 0.48
N ILE A 4 -2.56 -1.12 0.93
CA ILE A 4 -1.31 -0.42 0.63
C ILE A 4 -0.58 -1.24 -0.41
N LEU A 5 -0.28 -0.62 -1.55
CA LEU A 5 0.42 -1.31 -2.62
C LEU A 5 1.88 -1.55 -2.24
N ILE A 6 2.33 -2.78 -2.44
CA ILE A 6 3.72 -3.16 -2.18
C ILE A 6 4.55 -2.93 -3.44
N LYS A 7 3.92 -3.04 -4.59
CA LYS A 7 4.55 -2.87 -5.90
C LYS A 7 3.74 -1.92 -6.75
N ASP A 8 4.34 -1.42 -7.81
CA ASP A 8 3.62 -0.64 -8.80
C ASP A 8 2.61 -1.53 -9.51
N VAL A 9 1.36 -1.11 -9.53
CA VAL A 9 0.27 -1.83 -10.19
C VAL A 9 -0.38 -0.87 -11.17
N GLU A 10 -0.26 -1.16 -12.46
CA GLU A 10 -0.70 -0.27 -13.52
C GLU A 10 -2.11 0.26 -13.35
N ASN A 11 -3.02 -0.60 -12.94
CA ASN A 11 -4.43 -0.23 -12.84
C ASN A 11 -4.81 0.41 -11.52
N LEU A 12 -3.92 0.45 -10.56
CA LEU A 12 -4.24 0.90 -9.21
C LEU A 12 -3.38 2.06 -8.73
N GLY A 13 -2.08 1.99 -8.97
CA GLY A 13 -1.17 3.02 -8.49
C GLY A 13 0.24 2.50 -8.34
N TYR A 14 1.04 3.22 -7.58
CA TYR A 14 2.44 2.90 -7.39
C TYR A 14 2.69 2.25 -6.03
N ALA A 15 3.89 1.71 -5.85
CA ALA A 15 4.30 1.15 -4.57
C ALA A 15 4.12 2.19 -3.45
N ASN A 16 3.65 1.73 -2.30
CA ASN A 16 3.37 2.56 -1.12
C ASN A 16 2.15 3.47 -1.25
N ASP A 17 1.35 3.31 -2.32
CA ASP A 17 0.10 4.05 -2.45
C ASP A 17 -1.01 3.32 -1.70
N ILE A 18 -1.90 4.09 -1.06
CA ILE A 18 -3.08 3.54 -0.41
C ILE A 18 -4.23 3.68 -1.40
N VAL A 19 -4.85 2.56 -1.76
CA VAL A 19 -5.96 2.54 -2.71
C VAL A 19 -7.16 1.83 -2.11
N ASN A 20 -8.34 2.20 -2.57
CA ASN A 20 -9.60 1.59 -2.13
C ASN A 20 -10.07 0.61 -3.19
N VAL A 21 -10.21 -0.65 -2.82
CA VAL A 21 -10.65 -1.71 -3.73
C VAL A 21 -11.71 -2.56 -3.05
N LYS A 22 -12.40 -3.39 -3.83
CA LYS A 22 -13.40 -4.30 -3.26
C LYS A 22 -12.69 -5.36 -2.41
N PRO A 23 -13.29 -5.74 -1.25
CA PRO A 23 -12.66 -6.73 -0.38
C PRO A 23 -12.35 -8.06 -1.08
N GLY A 24 -13.25 -8.53 -1.93
CA GLY A 24 -13.03 -9.75 -2.69
C GLY A 24 -11.81 -9.66 -3.60
N TYR A 25 -11.67 -8.55 -4.29
CA TYR A 25 -10.54 -8.32 -5.17
C TYR A 25 -9.23 -8.27 -4.37
N ALA A 26 -9.22 -7.54 -3.28
CA ALA A 26 -8.03 -7.42 -2.44
C ALA A 26 -7.63 -8.79 -1.85
N ASN A 27 -8.59 -9.50 -1.26
CA ASN A 27 -8.30 -10.76 -0.59
C ASN A 27 -8.00 -11.92 -1.54
N ASN A 28 -8.56 -11.90 -2.73
CA ASN A 28 -8.41 -12.99 -3.68
C ASN A 28 -7.31 -12.77 -4.71
N TYR A 29 -6.88 -11.54 -4.90
CA TYR A 29 -5.90 -11.22 -5.92
C TYR A 29 -4.70 -10.44 -5.36
N LEU A 30 -4.95 -9.25 -4.83
CA LEU A 30 -3.84 -8.36 -4.46
C LEU A 30 -2.98 -8.93 -3.34
N ILE A 31 -3.61 -9.42 -2.29
CA ILE A 31 -2.88 -9.93 -1.12
C ILE A 31 -2.18 -11.26 -1.42
N PRO A 32 -2.86 -12.27 -1.99
CA PRO A 32 -2.20 -13.53 -2.31
C PRO A 32 -1.07 -13.41 -3.32
N GLN A 33 -1.19 -12.47 -4.27
CA GLN A 33 -0.17 -12.24 -5.28
C GLN A 33 0.99 -11.38 -4.78
N GLY A 34 0.86 -10.80 -3.59
CA GLY A 34 1.90 -9.96 -3.05
C GLY A 34 1.96 -8.56 -3.66
N PHE A 35 0.88 -8.11 -4.27
CA PHE A 35 0.82 -6.76 -4.83
C PHE A 35 0.46 -5.70 -3.79
N ALA A 36 -0.27 -6.10 -2.76
CA ALA A 36 -0.72 -5.17 -1.74
C ALA A 36 -0.93 -5.90 -0.41
N LYS A 37 -1.12 -5.13 0.64
CA LYS A 37 -1.46 -5.67 1.95
C LYS A 37 -2.56 -4.83 2.57
N ALA A 38 -3.26 -5.38 3.56
CA ALA A 38 -4.34 -4.68 4.22
C ALA A 38 -3.83 -3.37 4.83
N ALA A 39 -4.55 -2.28 4.59
CA ALA A 39 -4.17 -0.97 5.11
C ALA A 39 -4.73 -0.79 6.53
N THR A 40 -4.08 -1.38 7.51
CA THR A 40 -4.43 -1.21 8.91
C THR A 40 -3.88 0.12 9.43
N ALA A 41 -4.38 0.56 10.59
CA ALA A 41 -3.88 1.78 11.21
C ALA A 41 -2.38 1.70 11.48
N ALA A 42 -1.91 0.54 11.94
CA ALA A 42 -0.48 0.34 12.20
C ALA A 42 0.33 0.40 10.89
N ALA A 43 -0.18 -0.23 9.84
CA ALA A 43 0.50 -0.22 8.55
C ALA A 43 0.57 1.19 7.96
N LYS A 44 -0.50 1.96 8.08
CA LYS A 44 -0.53 3.34 7.61
C LYS A 44 0.48 4.20 8.38
N LYS A 45 0.60 3.98 9.67
CA LYS A 45 1.55 4.71 10.50
C LYS A 45 2.99 4.41 10.07
N VAL A 46 3.31 3.14 9.87
CA VAL A 46 4.64 2.74 9.43
C VAL A 46 4.95 3.33 8.06
N LEU A 47 3.97 3.31 7.16
CA LEU A 47 4.14 3.89 5.83
C LEU A 47 4.44 5.39 5.92
N ALA A 48 3.69 6.12 6.73
CA ALA A 48 3.90 7.54 6.90
C ALA A 48 5.29 7.85 7.46
N GLU A 49 5.74 7.05 8.42
CA GLU A 49 7.08 7.21 8.98
C GLU A 49 8.16 6.94 7.95
N ASN A 50 8.01 5.88 7.15
CA ASN A 50 8.97 5.54 6.12
C ASN A 50 9.07 6.64 5.06
N LEU A 51 7.94 7.19 4.65
CA LEU A 51 7.92 8.28 3.67
C LEU A 51 8.56 9.53 4.24
N ARG A 52 8.30 9.82 5.52
CA ARG A 52 8.89 10.98 6.19
C ARG A 52 10.41 10.83 6.26
N GLN A 53 10.91 9.67 6.63
CA GLN A 53 12.34 9.43 6.71
C GLN A 53 13.01 9.54 5.35
N ARG A 54 12.34 9.04 4.31
CA ARG A 54 12.87 9.14 2.96
C ARG A 54 12.98 10.59 2.51
N ALA A 55 11.93 11.36 2.74
CA ALA A 55 11.94 12.78 2.39
C ALA A 55 13.04 13.53 3.14
N HIS A 56 13.25 13.19 4.39
CA HIS A 56 14.27 13.81 5.21
C HIS A 56 15.68 13.50 4.69
N LYS A 57 15.90 12.28 4.24
CA LYS A 57 17.20 11.90 3.67
C LYS A 57 17.50 12.60 2.37
N ASP A 58 16.48 12.84 1.59
CA ASP A 58 16.64 13.51 0.29
C ASP A 58 16.86 15.01 0.44
N ALA A 59 16.48 15.53 1.57
CA ALA A 59 16.71 16.95 1.87
C ALA A 59 18.12 17.16 2.42
#